data_c081e40ead36c6c4e0a07c719e3ecc51
#
_entry.id   c081e40ead36c6c4e0a07c719e3ecc51
#
_cell.length_a   1.000
_cell.length_b   1.000
_cell.length_c   1.000
_cell.angle_alpha   90.00
_cell.angle_beta   90.00
_cell.angle_gamma   90.00
#
_symmetry.space_group_name_H-M   'P 1'
#
loop_
_entity.id
_entity.type
_entity.pdbx_description
1 polymer ?
#
loop_
_entity_poly.entity_id
_entity_poly.type
_entity_poly.pdbx_seq_one_letter_code
_entity_poly.pdbx_strand_id
1 'polypeptide(L)'
;MIDTINLLRNLQQPFIWLLITLTVYVVSLRLFRLLGRRSVFHPLLLCMAMLWLILFLARQEPAEYQQQVVLLHWLLGPATVALAVPLFKQVATIKRRARALLLPIVLGAIVAPASAVIWLYWAKVDKELQITMLSKSITTPLAMDTVRFMGGYPGLAAVIVILTGIVGAVSCPWIFRLLSIKSQEAQGIALGTIAHAVGTAQAFQISEKSGAFATLALCVNGVLTAIILPLLFLWLG
;
A
#
# COMPACT_ATOMS: atom_id res chain seq x y z
N MET A 1 -12.90 43.02 5.51
CA MET A 1 -13.30 42.53 4.16
C MET A 1 -12.22 41.70 3.47
N ILE A 2 -10.95 42.09 3.52
CA ILE A 2 -9.81 41.31 2.96
C ILE A 2 -9.63 39.99 3.71
N ASP A 3 -9.76 39.97 5.04
CA ASP A 3 -9.62 38.78 5.87
C ASP A 3 -10.72 37.74 5.62
N THR A 4 -11.96 38.20 5.33
CA THR A 4 -13.09 37.31 5.04
C THR A 4 -12.93 36.62 3.69
N ILE A 5 -12.39 37.35 2.70
CA ILE A 5 -12.14 36.81 1.36
C ILE A 5 -11.00 35.77 1.42
N ASN A 6 -9.93 36.06 2.16
CA ASN A 6 -8.83 35.12 2.38
C ASN A 6 -9.28 33.87 3.16
N LEU A 7 -10.15 34.04 4.16
CA LEU A 7 -10.72 32.93 4.91
C LEU A 7 -11.57 32.03 4.01
N LEU A 8 -12.45 32.60 3.18
CA LEU A 8 -13.25 31.85 2.21
C LEU A 8 -12.39 31.14 1.18
N ARG A 9 -11.34 31.80 0.68
CA ARG A 9 -10.37 31.19 -0.25
C ARG A 9 -9.65 30.00 0.37
N ASN A 10 -9.21 30.15 1.63
CA ASN A 10 -8.55 29.07 2.39
C ASN A 10 -9.48 27.88 2.70
N LEU A 11 -10.77 28.11 2.88
CA LEU A 11 -11.76 27.06 3.09
C LEU A 11 -12.18 26.36 1.79
N GLN A 12 -12.12 27.06 0.65
CA GLN A 12 -12.49 26.48 -0.65
C GLN A 12 -11.37 25.58 -1.25
N GLN A 13 -10.10 25.90 -1.01
CA GLN A 13 -8.99 25.14 -1.57
C GLN A 13 -9.00 23.64 -1.22
N PRO A 14 -9.23 23.21 0.03
CA PRO A 14 -9.31 21.79 0.38
C PRO A 14 -10.40 21.03 -0.38
N PHE A 15 -11.58 21.63 -0.55
CA PHE A 15 -12.67 21.01 -1.31
C PHE A 15 -12.35 20.87 -2.80
N ILE A 16 -11.70 21.88 -3.39
CA ILE A 16 -11.29 21.84 -4.79
C ILE A 16 -10.29 20.71 -5.03
N TRP A 17 -9.25 20.62 -4.21
CA TRP A 17 -8.23 19.57 -4.36
C TRP A 17 -8.78 18.18 -4.06
N LEU A 18 -9.71 18.05 -3.12
CA LEU A 18 -10.42 16.80 -2.88
C LEU A 18 -11.23 16.37 -4.12
N LEU A 19 -12.00 17.29 -4.70
CA LEU A 19 -12.79 17.02 -5.92
C LEU A 19 -11.89 16.68 -7.11
N ILE A 20 -10.78 17.38 -7.30
CA ILE A 20 -9.79 17.07 -8.34
C ILE A 20 -9.27 15.64 -8.13
N THR A 21 -8.85 15.31 -6.92
CA THR A 21 -8.31 13.98 -6.61
C THR A 21 -9.32 12.86 -6.89
N LEU A 22 -10.56 13.03 -6.44
CA LEU A 22 -11.63 12.06 -6.68
C LEU A 22 -11.96 11.95 -8.18
N THR A 23 -12.01 13.08 -8.89
CA THR A 23 -12.27 13.11 -10.33
C THR A 23 -11.16 12.39 -11.10
N VAL A 24 -9.90 12.68 -10.79
CA VAL A 24 -8.73 12.03 -11.39
C VAL A 24 -8.76 10.53 -11.12
N TYR A 25 -9.12 10.11 -9.91
CA TYR A 25 -9.25 8.70 -9.59
C TYR A 25 -10.36 8.02 -10.42
N VAL A 26 -11.54 8.63 -10.53
CA VAL A 26 -12.64 8.11 -11.36
C VAL A 26 -12.25 8.05 -12.84
N VAL A 27 -11.57 9.06 -13.35
CA VAL A 27 -11.04 9.07 -14.73
C VAL A 27 -10.03 7.94 -14.92
N SER A 28 -9.11 7.75 -13.97
CA SER A 28 -8.12 6.65 -14.00
C SER A 28 -8.79 5.27 -14.03
N LEU A 29 -9.87 5.07 -13.26
CA LEU A 29 -10.67 3.85 -13.29
C LEU A 29 -11.36 3.62 -14.64
N ARG A 30 -11.86 4.69 -15.28
CA ARG A 30 -12.47 4.61 -16.60
C ARG A 30 -11.43 4.28 -17.66
N LEU A 31 -10.29 4.97 -17.66
CA LEU A 31 -9.18 4.70 -18.56
C LEU A 31 -8.67 3.27 -18.43
N PHE A 32 -8.48 2.76 -17.21
CA PHE A 32 -8.09 1.38 -16.96
C PHE A 32 -9.07 0.37 -17.61
N ARG A 33 -10.38 0.62 -17.51
CA ARG A 33 -11.40 -0.23 -18.14
C ARG A 33 -11.34 -0.15 -19.66
N LEU A 34 -11.19 1.05 -20.23
CA LEU A 34 -11.08 1.27 -21.67
C LEU A 34 -9.81 0.66 -22.26
N LEU A 35 -8.70 0.68 -21.53
CA LEU A 35 -7.43 0.10 -21.95
C LEU A 35 -7.35 -1.44 -21.74
N GLY A 36 -8.49 -2.09 -21.56
CA GLY A 36 -8.60 -3.55 -21.50
C GLY A 36 -8.11 -4.13 -20.18
N ARG A 37 -8.15 -3.37 -19.08
CA ARG A 37 -7.75 -3.79 -17.72
C ARG A 37 -6.32 -4.36 -17.65
N ARG A 38 -5.43 -3.86 -18.47
CA ARG A 38 -4.03 -4.28 -18.44
C ARG A 38 -3.35 -3.76 -17.18
N SER A 39 -2.64 -4.63 -16.47
CA SER A 39 -1.97 -4.31 -15.19
C SER A 39 -1.01 -3.12 -15.28
N VAL A 40 -0.39 -2.88 -16.45
CA VAL A 40 0.49 -1.72 -16.70
C VAL A 40 -0.26 -0.38 -16.55
N PHE A 41 -1.56 -0.36 -16.85
CA PHE A 41 -2.41 0.83 -16.69
C PHE A 41 -3.18 0.79 -15.37
N HIS A 42 -2.55 0.24 -14.31
CA HIS A 42 -3.18 0.16 -12.99
C HIS A 42 -3.74 1.55 -12.58
N PRO A 43 -4.98 1.63 -12.05
CA PRO A 43 -5.64 2.92 -11.77
C PRO A 43 -4.83 3.84 -10.87
N LEU A 44 -4.08 3.27 -9.89
CA LEU A 44 -3.21 4.07 -9.01
C LEU A 44 -2.06 4.71 -9.77
N LEU A 45 -1.43 4.00 -10.72
CA LEU A 45 -0.37 4.56 -11.55
C LEU A 45 -0.88 5.73 -12.41
N LEU A 46 -2.01 5.53 -13.06
CA LEU A 46 -2.63 6.58 -13.86
C LEU A 46 -3.01 7.78 -12.99
N CYS A 47 -3.62 7.52 -11.83
CA CYS A 47 -4.00 8.56 -10.89
C CYS A 47 -2.78 9.36 -10.40
N MET A 48 -1.72 8.68 -10.00
CA MET A 48 -0.47 9.34 -9.56
C MET A 48 0.15 10.19 -10.67
N ALA A 49 0.24 9.65 -11.89
CA ALA A 49 0.81 10.39 -13.02
C ALA A 49 -0.02 11.63 -13.38
N MET A 50 -1.36 11.50 -13.40
CA MET A 50 -2.27 12.61 -13.67
C MET A 50 -2.24 13.67 -12.56
N LEU A 51 -2.26 13.26 -11.29
CA LEU A 51 -2.16 14.19 -10.16
C LEU A 51 -0.81 14.91 -10.16
N TRP A 52 0.27 14.19 -10.39
CA TRP A 52 1.60 14.81 -10.50
C TRP A 52 1.65 15.86 -11.61
N LEU A 53 1.09 15.55 -12.78
CA LEU A 53 1.00 16.51 -13.89
C LEU A 53 0.17 17.74 -13.52
N ILE A 54 -0.98 17.54 -12.86
CA ILE A 54 -1.84 18.67 -12.44
C ILE A 54 -1.13 19.55 -11.42
N LEU A 55 -0.47 18.96 -10.41
CA LEU A 55 0.29 19.70 -9.41
C LEU A 55 1.43 20.50 -10.06
N PHE A 56 2.15 19.87 -11.00
CA PHE A 56 3.23 20.52 -11.75
C PHE A 56 2.72 21.72 -12.55
N LEU A 57 1.61 21.57 -13.31
CA LEU A 57 1.02 22.65 -14.11
C LEU A 57 0.42 23.75 -13.23
N ALA A 58 -0.16 23.39 -12.09
CA ALA A 58 -0.70 24.35 -11.11
C ALA A 58 0.38 25.02 -10.26
N ARG A 59 1.64 24.60 -10.39
CA ARG A 59 2.76 25.03 -9.54
C ARG A 59 2.46 24.88 -8.04
N GLN A 60 1.71 23.83 -7.70
CA GLN A 60 1.32 23.53 -6.32
C GLN A 60 2.35 22.63 -5.65
N GLU A 61 2.84 23.04 -4.50
CA GLU A 61 3.75 22.23 -3.70
C GLU A 61 3.08 20.95 -3.19
N PRO A 62 3.71 19.77 -3.34
CA PRO A 62 3.12 18.50 -2.87
C PRO A 62 2.79 18.48 -1.38
N ALA A 63 3.58 19.18 -0.56
CA ALA A 63 3.34 19.29 0.88
C ALA A 63 2.06 20.08 1.20
N GLU A 64 1.79 21.16 0.48
CA GLU A 64 0.55 21.94 0.61
C GLU A 64 -0.66 21.15 0.12
N TYR A 65 -0.53 20.46 -1.03
CA TYR A 65 -1.59 19.57 -1.53
C TYR A 65 -1.95 18.50 -0.47
N GLN A 66 -0.97 17.88 0.16
CA GLN A 66 -1.21 16.85 1.17
C GLN A 66 -2.00 17.39 2.37
N GLN A 67 -1.75 18.62 2.80
CA GLN A 67 -2.52 19.29 3.86
C GLN A 67 -3.96 19.55 3.42
N GLN A 68 -4.19 19.89 2.16
CA GLN A 68 -5.52 20.20 1.64
C GLN A 68 -6.40 18.96 1.46
N VAL A 69 -5.81 17.78 1.23
CA VAL A 69 -6.55 16.52 1.11
C VAL A 69 -6.54 15.68 2.40
N VAL A 70 -6.28 16.31 3.54
CA VAL A 70 -6.20 15.64 4.87
C VAL A 70 -7.45 14.81 5.20
N LEU A 71 -8.63 15.18 4.68
CA LEU A 71 -9.87 14.42 4.83
C LEU A 71 -9.74 12.98 4.28
N LEU A 72 -9.03 12.77 3.16
CA LEU A 72 -8.75 11.43 2.64
C LEU A 72 -7.90 10.62 3.61
N HIS A 73 -6.95 11.28 4.28
CA HIS A 73 -6.14 10.63 5.31
C HIS A 73 -6.99 10.19 6.52
N TRP A 74 -7.90 11.03 6.97
CA TRP A 74 -8.81 10.68 8.08
C TRP A 74 -9.77 9.53 7.72
N LEU A 75 -10.20 9.46 6.46
CA LEU A 75 -11.06 8.37 5.97
C LEU A 75 -10.32 7.02 5.88
N LEU A 76 -8.99 7.00 5.97
CA LEU A 76 -8.22 5.75 6.00
C LEU A 76 -8.58 4.88 7.22
N GLY A 77 -8.82 5.48 8.38
CA GLY A 77 -9.23 4.75 9.59
C GLY A 77 -10.52 3.97 9.39
N PRO A 78 -11.66 4.62 9.11
CA PRO A 78 -12.92 3.93 8.81
C PRO A 78 -12.82 2.94 7.65
N ALA A 79 -12.09 3.28 6.59
CA ALA A 79 -11.88 2.38 5.45
C ALA A 79 -11.14 1.10 5.87
N THR A 80 -10.12 1.22 6.72
CA THR A 80 -9.37 0.07 7.25
C THR A 80 -10.27 -0.81 8.12
N VAL A 81 -11.11 -0.21 8.97
CA VAL A 81 -12.09 -0.95 9.78
C VAL A 81 -13.12 -1.65 8.89
N ALA A 82 -13.55 -1.02 7.79
CA ALA A 82 -14.50 -1.62 6.85
C ALA A 82 -13.96 -2.90 6.18
N LEU A 83 -12.64 -3.07 6.07
CA LEU A 83 -12.02 -4.31 5.59
C LEU A 83 -12.27 -5.50 6.53
N ALA A 84 -12.67 -5.27 7.77
CA ALA A 84 -13.08 -6.35 8.68
C ALA A 84 -14.34 -7.08 8.19
N VAL A 85 -15.23 -6.42 7.44
CA VAL A 85 -16.49 -7.02 6.94
C VAL A 85 -16.23 -8.20 6.00
N PRO A 86 -15.49 -8.06 4.88
CA PRO A 86 -15.19 -9.21 4.01
C PRO A 86 -14.32 -10.26 4.73
N LEU A 87 -13.46 -9.86 5.66
CA LEU A 87 -12.68 -10.77 6.47
C LEU A 87 -13.57 -11.62 7.39
N PHE A 88 -14.55 -11.00 8.06
CA PHE A 88 -15.49 -11.69 8.92
C PHE A 88 -16.32 -12.73 8.16
N LYS A 89 -16.76 -12.45 6.94
CA LYS A 89 -17.47 -13.40 6.08
C LYS A 89 -16.65 -14.67 5.78
N GLN A 90 -15.33 -14.60 5.84
CA GLN A 90 -14.42 -15.73 5.59
C GLN A 90 -13.89 -16.38 6.88
N VAL A 91 -14.33 -15.95 8.07
CA VAL A 91 -13.77 -16.38 9.36
C VAL A 91 -13.78 -17.90 9.56
N ALA A 92 -14.84 -18.57 9.12
CA ALA A 92 -14.96 -20.04 9.22
C ALA A 92 -13.90 -20.75 8.36
N THR A 93 -13.67 -20.26 7.14
CA THR A 93 -12.62 -20.78 6.24
C THR A 93 -11.23 -20.53 6.80
N ILE A 94 -11.01 -19.32 7.33
CA ILE A 94 -9.72 -18.90 7.95
C ILE A 94 -9.42 -19.80 9.15
N LYS A 95 -10.34 -19.99 10.08
CA LYS A 95 -10.15 -20.85 11.25
C LYS A 95 -9.84 -22.30 10.85
N ARG A 96 -10.58 -22.84 9.88
CA ARG A 96 -10.39 -24.22 9.41
C ARG A 96 -9.05 -24.45 8.75
N ARG A 97 -8.50 -23.44 8.06
CA ARG A 97 -7.23 -23.52 7.29
C ARG A 97 -6.13 -22.63 7.85
N ALA A 98 -6.20 -22.25 9.13
CA ALA A 98 -5.32 -21.25 9.72
C ALA A 98 -3.83 -21.54 9.45
N ARG A 99 -3.37 -22.79 9.67
CA ARG A 99 -1.96 -23.16 9.43
C ARG A 99 -1.55 -23.00 7.97
N ALA A 100 -2.39 -23.41 7.03
CA ALA A 100 -2.11 -23.31 5.60
C ALA A 100 -2.13 -21.86 5.11
N LEU A 101 -2.83 -20.95 5.78
CA LEU A 101 -2.91 -19.53 5.45
C LEU A 101 -1.79 -18.72 6.14
N LEU A 102 -1.53 -18.99 7.42
CA LEU A 102 -0.54 -18.23 8.19
C LEU A 102 0.90 -18.56 7.76
N LEU A 103 1.20 -19.81 7.45
CA LEU A 103 2.55 -20.21 7.04
C LEU A 103 3.10 -19.40 5.86
N PRO A 104 2.40 -19.29 4.71
CA PRO A 104 2.91 -18.48 3.60
C PRO A 104 2.97 -16.98 3.91
N ILE A 105 2.10 -16.44 4.78
CA ILE A 105 2.17 -15.05 5.23
C ILE A 105 3.44 -14.82 6.04
N VAL A 106 3.71 -15.66 7.03
CA VAL A 106 4.91 -15.56 7.88
C VAL A 106 6.18 -15.75 7.05
N LEU A 107 6.22 -16.75 6.16
CA LEU A 107 7.35 -16.92 5.25
C LEU A 107 7.56 -15.71 4.36
N GLY A 108 6.49 -15.15 3.79
CA GLY A 108 6.56 -13.93 2.98
C GLY A 108 7.03 -12.72 3.77
N ALA A 109 6.56 -12.57 5.02
CA ALA A 109 6.98 -11.52 5.95
C ALA A 109 8.48 -11.56 6.27
N ILE A 110 9.09 -12.74 6.23
CA ILE A 110 10.52 -12.93 6.48
C ILE A 110 11.33 -12.83 5.18
N VAL A 111 10.95 -13.60 4.17
CA VAL A 111 11.73 -13.74 2.93
C VAL A 111 11.78 -12.44 2.14
N ALA A 112 10.68 -11.68 2.07
CA ALA A 112 10.64 -10.45 1.28
C ALA A 112 11.58 -9.34 1.81
N PRO A 113 11.60 -8.98 3.11
CA PRO A 113 12.59 -8.04 3.64
C PRO A 113 14.00 -8.63 3.65
N ALA A 114 14.18 -9.90 4.05
CA ALA A 114 15.51 -10.52 4.11
C ALA A 114 16.18 -10.53 2.75
N SER A 115 15.48 -10.93 1.68
CA SER A 115 16.03 -10.91 0.32
C SER A 115 16.46 -9.51 -0.12
N ALA A 116 15.68 -8.48 0.21
CA ALA A 116 16.02 -7.11 -0.14
C ALA A 116 17.30 -6.65 0.58
N VAL A 117 17.40 -6.92 1.90
CA VAL A 117 18.59 -6.55 2.69
C VAL A 117 19.83 -7.30 2.22
N ILE A 118 19.74 -8.57 1.88
CA ILE A 118 20.87 -9.35 1.34
C ILE A 118 21.41 -8.71 0.06
N TRP A 119 20.56 -8.29 -0.87
CA TRP A 119 20.97 -7.61 -2.09
C TRP A 119 21.63 -6.24 -1.81
N LEU A 120 21.05 -5.44 -0.89
CA LEU A 120 21.60 -4.15 -0.51
C LEU A 120 22.94 -4.29 0.23
N TYR A 121 23.09 -5.32 1.06
CA TYR A 121 24.34 -5.64 1.73
C TYR A 121 25.47 -5.96 0.73
N TRP A 122 25.20 -6.79 -0.26
CA TRP A 122 26.15 -7.08 -1.34
C TRP A 122 26.47 -5.84 -2.20
N ALA A 123 25.48 -4.98 -2.40
CA ALA A 123 25.68 -3.70 -3.10
C ALA A 123 26.41 -2.66 -2.24
N LYS A 124 26.79 -2.98 -1.00
CA LYS A 124 27.47 -2.08 -0.04
C LYS A 124 26.73 -0.77 0.19
N VAL A 125 25.41 -0.85 0.24
CA VAL A 125 24.52 0.28 0.52
C VAL A 125 24.56 0.59 2.02
N ASP A 126 24.35 1.86 2.40
CA ASP A 126 24.33 2.32 3.80
C ASP A 126 23.30 1.55 4.66
N LYS A 127 23.62 1.41 5.97
CA LYS A 127 22.82 0.64 6.93
C LYS A 127 21.42 1.22 7.09
N GLU A 128 21.27 2.52 7.06
CA GLU A 128 20.00 3.25 7.18
C GLU A 128 19.06 2.92 6.02
N LEU A 129 19.57 2.77 4.80
CA LEU A 129 18.76 2.34 3.66
C LEU A 129 18.39 0.85 3.74
N GLN A 130 19.31 -0.01 4.22
CA GLN A 130 18.99 -1.42 4.48
C GLN A 130 17.85 -1.54 5.50
N ILE A 131 17.90 -0.79 6.61
CA ILE A 131 16.84 -0.71 7.62
C ILE A 131 15.53 -0.24 7.00
N THR A 132 15.59 0.79 6.17
CA THR A 132 14.43 1.35 5.48
C THR A 132 13.72 0.31 4.61
N MET A 133 14.47 -0.53 3.91
CA MET A 133 13.94 -1.59 3.05
C MET A 133 13.27 -2.75 3.80
N LEU A 134 13.57 -2.96 5.08
CA LEU A 134 12.96 -4.02 5.88
C LEU A 134 11.43 -3.88 5.97
N SER A 135 10.93 -2.66 5.97
CA SER A 135 9.49 -2.36 6.12
C SER A 135 8.71 -2.26 4.81
N LYS A 136 9.32 -2.57 3.66
CA LYS A 136 8.74 -2.33 2.31
C LYS A 136 7.40 -3.03 2.03
N SER A 137 7.08 -4.09 2.78
CA SER A 137 5.90 -4.95 2.51
C SER A 137 4.74 -4.73 3.49
N ILE A 138 4.78 -3.66 4.30
CA ILE A 138 3.68 -3.26 5.18
C ILE A 138 3.06 -1.93 4.74
N THR A 139 2.04 -1.44 5.45
CA THR A 139 1.40 -0.17 5.07
C THR A 139 2.32 1.03 5.33
N THR A 140 2.18 2.09 4.54
CA THR A 140 3.02 3.28 4.63
C THR A 140 3.13 3.86 6.03
N PRO A 141 2.03 4.06 6.80
CA PRO A 141 2.14 4.58 8.17
C PRO A 141 2.98 3.67 9.09
N LEU A 142 2.68 2.37 9.08
CA LEU A 142 3.43 1.39 9.89
C LEU A 142 4.91 1.35 9.50
N ALA A 143 5.21 1.40 8.19
CA ALA A 143 6.58 1.40 7.70
C ALA A 143 7.34 2.64 8.18
N MET A 144 6.73 3.82 8.06
CA MET A 144 7.37 5.08 8.49
C MET A 144 7.68 5.07 9.98
N ASP A 145 6.74 4.63 10.81
CA ASP A 145 6.93 4.59 12.26
C ASP A 145 7.96 3.54 12.68
N THR A 146 7.90 2.33 12.09
CA THR A 146 8.88 1.25 12.32
C THR A 146 10.30 1.70 11.94
N VAL A 147 10.46 2.31 10.78
CA VAL A 147 11.76 2.78 10.26
C VAL A 147 12.28 3.95 11.08
N ARG A 148 11.41 4.88 11.50
CA ARG A 148 11.79 6.00 12.39
C ARG A 148 12.37 5.47 13.70
N PHE A 149 11.74 4.46 14.29
CA PHE A 149 12.22 3.83 15.53
C PHE A 149 13.59 3.17 15.37
N MET A 150 13.86 2.56 14.21
CA MET A 150 15.10 1.84 13.93
C MET A 150 16.22 2.73 13.33
N GLY A 151 15.99 4.04 13.15
CA GLY A 151 17.00 4.98 12.63
C GLY A 151 17.18 4.98 11.12
N GLY A 152 16.22 4.46 10.34
CA GLY A 152 16.21 4.57 8.88
C GLY A 152 15.52 5.86 8.38
N TYR A 153 15.19 5.92 7.08
CA TYR A 153 14.60 7.10 6.41
C TYR A 153 13.08 6.97 6.23
N PRO A 154 12.22 7.55 7.12
CA PRO A 154 10.76 7.36 7.05
C PRO A 154 10.13 7.85 5.74
N GLY A 155 10.58 9.00 5.21
CA GLY A 155 10.08 9.52 3.93
C GLY A 155 10.40 8.58 2.76
N LEU A 156 11.60 7.99 2.75
CA LEU A 156 12.00 7.02 1.74
C LEU A 156 11.26 5.69 1.90
N ALA A 157 10.97 5.27 3.14
CA ALA A 157 10.13 4.10 3.41
C ALA A 157 8.74 4.25 2.77
N ALA A 158 8.12 5.44 2.88
CA ALA A 158 6.84 5.70 2.23
C ALA A 158 6.91 5.50 0.71
N VAL A 159 7.93 6.03 0.05
CA VAL A 159 8.15 5.87 -1.40
C VAL A 159 8.35 4.40 -1.77
N ILE A 160 9.24 3.70 -1.05
CA ILE A 160 9.55 2.28 -1.29
C ILE A 160 8.31 1.39 -1.12
N VAL A 161 7.51 1.63 -0.07
CA VAL A 161 6.26 0.90 0.16
C VAL A 161 5.31 1.09 -1.02
N ILE A 162 5.08 2.33 -1.45
CA ILE A 162 4.18 2.62 -2.58
C ILE A 162 4.69 1.92 -3.85
N LEU A 163 5.97 2.04 -4.18
CA LEU A 163 6.56 1.38 -5.34
C LEU A 163 6.44 -0.15 -5.26
N THR A 164 6.73 -0.74 -4.10
CA THR A 164 6.58 -2.18 -3.86
C THR A 164 5.14 -2.63 -4.08
N GLY A 165 4.18 -1.87 -3.55
CA GLY A 165 2.75 -2.14 -3.74
C GLY A 165 2.33 -2.10 -5.20
N ILE A 166 2.78 -1.09 -5.95
CA ILE A 166 2.47 -0.93 -7.37
C ILE A 166 3.10 -2.06 -8.19
N VAL A 167 4.41 -2.33 -8.00
CA VAL A 167 5.11 -3.42 -8.70
C VAL A 167 4.45 -4.75 -8.40
N GLY A 168 4.10 -5.04 -7.15
CA GLY A 168 3.38 -6.25 -6.75
C GLY A 168 2.01 -6.36 -7.41
N ALA A 169 1.20 -5.30 -7.39
CA ALA A 169 -0.13 -5.30 -8.00
C ALA A 169 -0.09 -5.48 -9.53
N VAL A 170 0.94 -4.94 -10.20
CA VAL A 170 1.12 -5.06 -11.64
C VAL A 170 1.67 -6.44 -12.03
N SER A 171 2.66 -6.95 -11.31
CA SER A 171 3.36 -8.20 -11.66
C SER A 171 2.63 -9.46 -11.21
N CYS A 172 1.96 -9.46 -10.06
CA CYS A 172 1.29 -10.65 -9.53
C CYS A 172 0.29 -11.29 -10.51
N PRO A 173 -0.61 -10.58 -11.21
CA PRO A 173 -1.53 -11.21 -12.17
C PRO A 173 -0.82 -11.91 -13.32
N TRP A 174 0.35 -11.42 -13.74
CA TRP A 174 1.18 -12.08 -14.76
C TRP A 174 1.84 -13.34 -14.18
N ILE A 175 2.40 -13.25 -12.95
CA ILE A 175 3.01 -14.39 -12.24
C ILE A 175 1.96 -15.49 -11.99
N PHE A 176 0.73 -15.12 -11.58
CA PHE A 176 -0.35 -16.09 -11.35
C PHE A 176 -0.71 -16.85 -12.62
N ARG A 177 -0.70 -16.19 -13.78
CA ARG A 177 -0.92 -16.85 -15.09
C ARG A 177 0.24 -17.76 -15.44
N LEU A 178 1.47 -17.30 -15.31
CA LEU A 178 2.68 -18.04 -15.61
C LEU A 178 2.77 -19.32 -14.77
N LEU A 179 2.48 -19.23 -13.47
CA LEU A 179 2.53 -20.37 -12.55
C LEU A 179 1.19 -21.14 -12.45
N SER A 180 0.20 -20.80 -13.27
CA SER A 180 -1.15 -21.40 -13.27
C SER A 180 -1.83 -21.38 -11.90
N ILE A 181 -1.63 -20.34 -11.10
CA ILE A 181 -2.24 -20.17 -9.76
C ILE A 181 -3.69 -19.74 -9.93
N LYS A 182 -4.63 -20.66 -9.77
CA LYS A 182 -6.09 -20.44 -9.92
C LYS A 182 -6.80 -20.19 -8.59
N SER A 183 -6.20 -20.57 -7.45
CA SER A 183 -6.80 -20.38 -6.13
C SER A 183 -6.90 -18.90 -5.77
N GLN A 184 -8.12 -18.42 -5.58
CA GLN A 184 -8.39 -17.04 -5.15
C GLN A 184 -7.80 -16.75 -3.76
N GLU A 185 -7.73 -17.76 -2.89
CA GLU A 185 -7.12 -17.67 -1.57
C GLU A 185 -5.61 -17.40 -1.70
N ALA A 186 -4.92 -18.19 -2.52
CA ALA A 186 -3.47 -18.02 -2.75
C ALA A 186 -3.15 -16.68 -3.41
N GLN A 187 -3.94 -16.26 -4.41
CA GLN A 187 -3.79 -14.97 -5.07
C GLN A 187 -3.97 -13.81 -4.07
N GLY A 188 -5.00 -13.90 -3.21
CA GLY A 188 -5.25 -12.90 -2.17
C GLY A 188 -4.09 -12.82 -1.17
N ILE A 189 -3.66 -13.96 -0.62
CA ILE A 189 -2.54 -13.99 0.33
C ILE A 189 -1.27 -13.40 -0.28
N ALA A 190 -0.92 -13.79 -1.50
CA ALA A 190 0.27 -13.27 -2.16
C ALA A 190 0.20 -11.74 -2.34
N LEU A 191 -0.93 -11.22 -2.85
CA LEU A 191 -1.13 -9.77 -3.04
C LEU A 191 -1.11 -9.01 -1.72
N GLY A 192 -1.77 -9.51 -0.68
CA GLY A 192 -1.81 -8.85 0.63
C GLY A 192 -0.47 -8.85 1.34
N THR A 193 0.31 -9.95 1.23
CA THR A 193 1.63 -10.07 1.87
C THR A 193 2.69 -9.20 1.20
N ILE A 194 2.72 -9.16 -0.16
CA ILE A 194 3.79 -8.49 -0.91
C ILE A 194 3.45 -7.03 -1.17
N ALA A 195 2.19 -6.77 -1.57
CA ALA A 195 1.75 -5.48 -2.08
C ALA A 195 0.76 -4.76 -1.13
N HIS A 196 0.64 -5.23 0.09
CA HIS A 196 -0.13 -4.62 1.20
C HIS A 196 -1.48 -4.04 0.76
N ALA A 197 -1.78 -2.76 1.07
CA ALA A 197 -3.06 -2.12 0.74
C ALA A 197 -3.32 -2.03 -0.78
N VAL A 198 -2.29 -1.76 -1.58
CA VAL A 198 -2.39 -1.69 -3.05
C VAL A 198 -2.74 -3.07 -3.62
N GLY A 199 -2.06 -4.12 -3.14
CA GLY A 199 -2.35 -5.51 -3.51
C GLY A 199 -3.73 -5.96 -3.04
N THR A 200 -4.17 -5.52 -1.87
CA THR A 200 -5.52 -5.80 -1.36
C THR A 200 -6.59 -5.17 -2.26
N ALA A 201 -6.41 -3.92 -2.68
CA ALA A 201 -7.31 -3.27 -3.63
C ALA A 201 -7.36 -4.03 -4.97
N GLN A 202 -6.22 -4.51 -5.47
CA GLN A 202 -6.14 -5.36 -6.67
C GLN A 202 -6.83 -6.71 -6.45
N ALA A 203 -6.68 -7.33 -5.28
CA ALA A 203 -7.30 -8.59 -4.94
C ALA A 203 -8.85 -8.51 -4.93
N PHE A 204 -9.42 -7.40 -4.45
CA PHE A 204 -10.86 -7.14 -4.55
C PHE A 204 -11.36 -7.00 -5.98
N GLN A 205 -10.51 -6.60 -6.93
CA GLN A 205 -10.89 -6.59 -8.35
C GLN A 205 -10.95 -8.01 -8.94
N ILE A 206 -10.24 -8.98 -8.34
CA ILE A 206 -10.31 -10.40 -8.73
C ILE A 206 -11.61 -11.00 -8.19
N SER A 207 -11.83 -10.91 -6.87
CA SER A 207 -13.05 -11.35 -6.20
C SER A 207 -13.12 -10.86 -4.75
N GLU A 208 -14.33 -10.83 -4.16
CA GLU A 208 -14.51 -10.54 -2.73
C GLU A 208 -13.71 -11.53 -1.86
N LYS A 209 -13.67 -12.80 -2.26
CA LYS A 209 -12.90 -13.83 -1.58
C LYS A 209 -11.40 -13.53 -1.60
N SER A 210 -10.83 -13.24 -2.77
CA SER A 210 -9.41 -12.87 -2.88
C SER A 210 -9.09 -11.62 -2.06
N GLY A 211 -9.97 -10.61 -2.07
CA GLY A 211 -9.84 -9.39 -1.26
C GLY A 211 -9.82 -9.67 0.24
N ALA A 212 -10.71 -10.57 0.73
CA ALA A 212 -10.75 -10.95 2.14
C ALA A 212 -9.44 -11.66 2.59
N PHE A 213 -8.91 -12.57 1.77
CA PHE A 213 -7.64 -13.22 2.08
C PHE A 213 -6.43 -12.27 1.95
N ALA A 214 -6.48 -11.30 1.04
CA ALA A 214 -5.47 -10.24 0.97
C ALA A 214 -5.53 -9.33 2.21
N THR A 215 -6.72 -9.00 2.70
CA THR A 215 -6.89 -8.26 3.96
C THR A 215 -6.30 -9.03 5.15
N LEU A 216 -6.56 -10.34 5.25
CA LEU A 216 -5.93 -11.17 6.28
C LEU A 216 -4.41 -11.09 6.21
N ALA A 217 -3.86 -11.28 5.03
CA ALA A 217 -2.41 -11.26 4.82
C ALA A 217 -1.80 -9.89 5.13
N LEU A 218 -2.43 -8.81 4.68
CA LEU A 218 -2.05 -7.43 4.99
C LEU A 218 -2.00 -7.19 6.52
N CYS A 219 -3.05 -7.56 7.24
CA CYS A 219 -3.15 -7.33 8.69
C CYS A 219 -2.09 -8.16 9.45
N VAL A 220 -2.00 -9.45 9.16
CA VAL A 220 -1.05 -10.35 9.82
C VAL A 220 0.39 -9.93 9.52
N ASN A 221 0.72 -9.70 8.25
CA ASN A 221 2.06 -9.25 7.85
C ASN A 221 2.42 -7.89 8.48
N GLY A 222 1.47 -6.93 8.49
CA GLY A 222 1.65 -5.61 9.08
C GLY A 222 1.98 -5.68 10.56
N VAL A 223 1.18 -6.44 11.34
CA VAL A 223 1.38 -6.61 12.79
C VAL A 223 2.69 -7.35 13.08
N LEU A 224 2.94 -8.46 12.39
CA LEU A 224 4.17 -9.24 12.59
C LEU A 224 5.41 -8.38 12.31
N THR A 225 5.46 -7.70 11.18
CA THR A 225 6.61 -6.90 10.79
C THR A 225 6.82 -5.71 11.72
N ALA A 226 5.74 -4.98 12.09
CA ALA A 226 5.83 -3.82 12.96
C ALA A 226 6.25 -4.17 14.40
N ILE A 227 6.05 -5.40 14.86
CA ILE A 227 6.49 -5.87 16.18
C ILE A 227 7.87 -6.53 16.10
N ILE A 228 8.05 -7.46 15.16
CA ILE A 228 9.26 -8.31 15.11
C ILE A 228 10.49 -7.47 14.71
N LEU A 229 10.39 -6.56 13.75
CA LEU A 229 11.55 -5.80 13.30
C LEU A 229 12.14 -4.92 14.42
N PRO A 230 11.37 -4.11 15.16
CA PRO A 230 11.91 -3.34 16.27
C PRO A 230 12.50 -4.22 17.38
N LEU A 231 11.86 -5.34 17.71
CA LEU A 231 12.38 -6.28 18.72
C LEU A 231 13.71 -6.91 18.30
N LEU A 232 13.83 -7.33 17.03
CA LEU A 232 15.09 -7.84 16.50
C LEU A 232 16.17 -6.75 16.47
N PHE A 233 15.81 -5.52 16.14
CA PHE A 233 16.74 -4.39 16.14
C PHE A 233 17.28 -4.11 17.54
N LEU A 234 16.43 -4.12 18.57
CA LEU A 234 16.84 -3.96 19.98
C LEU A 234 17.70 -5.12 20.50
N TRP A 235 17.52 -6.32 19.95
CA TRP A 235 18.27 -7.49 20.39
C TRP A 235 19.63 -7.63 19.70
N LEU A 236 19.77 -7.15 18.47
CA LEU A 236 20.99 -7.25 17.66
C LEU A 236 21.88 -6.00 17.70
N GLY A 237 21.34 -4.86 18.12
CA GLY A 237 22.04 -3.56 18.19
C GLY A 237 22.44 -3.16 19.53
#